data_f2ac10749472fc2dbec97232f0c24fe8
#
_entry.id   f2ac10749472fc2dbec97232f0c24fe8
#
_cell.length_a   1.000
_cell.length_b   1.000
_cell.length_c   1.000
_cell.angle_alpha   90.00
_cell.angle_beta   90.00
_cell.angle_gamma   90.00
#
_symmetry.space_group_name_H-M   'P 1'
#
loop_
_entity.id
_entity.type
_entity.pdbx_description
1 polymer ?
#
loop_
_entity_poly.entity_id
_entity_poly.type
_entity_poly.pdbx_seq_one_letter_code
_entity_poly.pdbx_strand_id
1 'polypeptide(L)'
;MLKKIKSLIEQIDLLSKEKPIKVISHYDTDGITSAAIFTRALQRWKKKFSLQIVKGLEESFIDSLPDDHILVFLDLASGSLNHLKKKKTSVLILDHHEVIQDLPENISMLNPHLEKTEIISSAALCYLFAKTISPESEEPHSKLWGIR
;
A
#
# COMPACT_ATOMS: atom_id res chain seq x y z
N MET A 1 -11.49 -0.93 10.07
CA MET A 1 -11.03 -1.36 8.74
C MET A 1 -11.56 -0.48 7.61
N LEU A 2 -12.86 -0.55 7.22
CA LEU A 2 -13.40 0.19 6.06
C LEU A 2 -13.23 1.72 6.16
N LYS A 3 -13.45 2.30 7.33
CA LYS A 3 -13.25 3.75 7.55
C LYS A 3 -11.78 4.15 7.30
N LYS A 4 -10.84 3.32 7.72
CA LYS A 4 -9.40 3.56 7.50
C LYS A 4 -9.05 3.44 6.01
N ILE A 5 -9.61 2.46 5.30
CA ILE A 5 -9.41 2.31 3.85
C ILE A 5 -9.90 3.56 3.10
N LYS A 6 -11.10 4.05 3.42
CA LYS A 6 -11.63 5.29 2.81
C LYS A 6 -10.73 6.50 3.06
N SER A 7 -10.23 6.65 4.29
CA SER A 7 -9.28 7.71 4.64
C SER A 7 -7.97 7.62 3.83
N LEU A 8 -7.42 6.42 3.62
CA LEU A 8 -6.22 6.23 2.78
C LEU A 8 -6.49 6.56 1.31
N ILE A 9 -7.67 6.20 0.79
CA ILE A 9 -8.07 6.52 -0.58
C ILE A 9 -8.14 8.03 -0.77
N GLU A 10 -8.80 8.73 0.13
CA GLU A 10 -8.91 10.21 0.10
C GLU A 10 -7.52 10.87 0.17
N GLN A 11 -6.64 10.36 1.01
CA GLN A 11 -5.26 10.84 1.14
C GLN A 11 -4.47 10.64 -0.14
N ILE A 12 -4.52 9.46 -0.76
CA ILE A 12 -3.87 9.19 -2.04
C ILE A 12 -4.45 10.09 -3.13
N ASP A 13 -5.77 10.24 -3.20
CA ASP A 13 -6.41 11.06 -4.22
C ASP A 13 -5.95 12.52 -4.15
N LEU A 14 -5.90 13.08 -2.95
CA LEU A 14 -5.44 14.44 -2.74
C LEU A 14 -3.96 14.63 -3.09
N LEU A 15 -3.08 13.79 -2.55
CA LEU A 15 -1.63 13.93 -2.69
C LEU A 15 -1.15 13.60 -4.11
N SER A 16 -1.80 12.67 -4.79
CA SER A 16 -1.39 12.23 -6.14
C SER A 16 -1.73 13.22 -7.25
N LYS A 17 -2.40 14.33 -6.93
CA LYS A 17 -2.58 15.45 -7.86
C LYS A 17 -1.26 16.16 -8.16
N GLU A 18 -0.31 16.14 -7.22
CA GLU A 18 0.96 16.84 -7.32
C GLU A 18 2.17 15.93 -7.32
N LYS A 19 2.07 14.74 -6.72
CA LYS A 19 3.18 13.80 -6.55
C LYS A 19 2.88 12.44 -7.16
N PRO A 20 3.84 11.83 -7.87
CA PRO A 20 3.70 10.43 -8.29
C PRO A 20 3.80 9.49 -7.09
N ILE A 21 3.34 8.25 -7.26
CA ILE A 21 3.35 7.23 -6.23
C ILE A 21 4.52 6.29 -6.49
N LYS A 22 5.32 6.02 -5.46
CA LYS A 22 6.32 4.95 -5.47
C LYS A 22 5.85 3.82 -4.58
N VAL A 23 5.55 2.68 -5.19
CA VAL A 23 5.12 1.46 -4.50
C VAL A 23 6.34 0.58 -4.25
N ILE A 24 6.54 0.17 -3.01
CA ILE A 24 7.58 -0.76 -2.58
C ILE A 24 6.88 -1.98 -1.96
N SER A 25 7.17 -3.17 -2.44
CA SER A 25 6.55 -4.39 -1.96
C SER A 25 7.56 -5.48 -1.65
N HIS A 26 7.18 -6.38 -0.74
CA HIS A 26 7.99 -7.52 -0.38
C HIS A 26 8.07 -8.54 -1.53
N TYR A 27 9.14 -9.33 -1.57
CA TYR A 27 9.44 -10.25 -2.68
C TYR A 27 8.76 -11.62 -2.55
N ASP A 28 8.15 -11.91 -1.42
CA ASP A 28 7.47 -13.19 -1.20
C ASP A 28 6.08 -13.24 -1.88
N THR A 29 5.37 -14.34 -1.72
CA THR A 29 4.08 -14.55 -2.38
C THR A 29 3.04 -13.52 -1.98
N ASP A 30 2.96 -13.14 -0.70
CA ASP A 30 2.00 -12.15 -0.23
C ASP A 30 2.34 -10.75 -0.76
N GLY A 31 3.63 -10.37 -0.72
CA GLY A 31 4.10 -9.09 -1.25
C GLY A 31 3.90 -8.96 -2.76
N ILE A 32 4.23 -9.99 -3.55
CA ILE A 32 4.03 -9.97 -5.01
C ILE A 32 2.53 -9.91 -5.35
N THR A 33 1.68 -10.65 -4.65
CA THR A 33 0.24 -10.62 -4.84
C THR A 33 -0.35 -9.26 -4.44
N SER A 34 0.11 -8.71 -3.32
CA SER A 34 -0.24 -7.35 -2.88
C SER A 34 0.11 -6.30 -3.94
N ALA A 35 1.33 -6.36 -4.47
CA ALA A 35 1.79 -5.46 -5.52
C ALA A 35 0.92 -5.55 -6.79
N ALA A 36 0.60 -6.76 -7.24
CA ALA A 36 -0.24 -6.98 -8.42
C ALA A 36 -1.65 -6.39 -8.25
N ILE A 37 -2.29 -6.63 -7.11
CA ILE A 37 -3.64 -6.12 -6.81
C ILE A 37 -3.62 -4.60 -6.69
N PHE A 38 -2.69 -4.05 -5.90
CA PHE A 38 -2.63 -2.61 -5.62
C PHE A 38 -2.28 -1.79 -6.87
N THR A 39 -1.26 -2.22 -7.63
CA THR A 39 -0.87 -1.49 -8.85
C THR A 39 -1.93 -1.59 -9.94
N ARG A 40 -2.66 -2.71 -10.04
CA ARG A 40 -3.81 -2.83 -10.94
C ARG A 40 -4.92 -1.85 -10.57
N ALA A 41 -5.18 -1.66 -9.28
CA ALA A 41 -6.13 -0.66 -8.81
C ALA A 41 -5.67 0.77 -9.16
N LEU A 42 -4.39 1.10 -8.96
CA LEU A 42 -3.83 2.40 -9.34
C LEU A 42 -3.93 2.66 -10.85
N GLN A 43 -3.68 1.66 -11.70
CA GLN A 43 -3.86 1.76 -13.15
C GLN A 43 -5.29 2.10 -13.54
N ARG A 44 -6.28 1.38 -12.97
CA ARG A 44 -7.71 1.65 -13.20
C ARG A 44 -8.12 3.03 -12.72
N TRP A 45 -7.53 3.48 -11.61
CA TRP A 45 -7.73 4.80 -11.03
C TRP A 45 -6.95 5.90 -11.78
N LYS A 46 -6.17 5.53 -12.81
CA LYS A 46 -5.37 6.44 -13.64
C LYS A 46 -4.33 7.23 -12.84
N LYS A 47 -3.79 6.64 -11.77
CA LYS A 47 -2.70 7.24 -10.98
C LYS A 47 -1.34 6.91 -11.59
N LYS A 48 -0.41 7.87 -11.52
CA LYS A 48 0.98 7.65 -11.93
C LYS A 48 1.75 6.97 -10.81
N PHE A 49 2.40 5.86 -11.11
CA PHE A 49 3.18 5.13 -10.12
C PHE A 49 4.38 4.41 -10.74
N SER A 50 5.31 4.04 -9.89
CA SER A 50 6.36 3.06 -10.14
C SER A 50 6.30 1.97 -9.09
N LEU A 51 6.80 0.77 -9.40
CA LEU A 51 6.84 -0.39 -8.51
C LEU A 51 8.27 -0.89 -8.35
N GLN A 52 8.66 -1.18 -7.12
CA GLN A 52 9.91 -1.83 -6.78
C GLN A 52 9.66 -2.99 -5.81
N ILE A 53 10.19 -4.16 -6.13
CA ILE A 53 10.14 -5.35 -5.27
C ILE A 53 11.46 -5.45 -4.52
N VAL A 54 11.39 -5.66 -3.21
CA VAL A 54 12.55 -5.72 -2.31
C VAL A 54 12.50 -6.94 -1.39
N LYS A 55 13.66 -7.40 -0.94
CA LYS A 55 13.76 -8.50 0.04
C LYS A 55 13.53 -8.04 1.48
N GLY A 56 13.73 -6.76 1.75
CA GLY A 56 13.57 -6.13 3.06
C GLY A 56 13.88 -4.65 2.98
N LEU A 57 13.74 -3.96 4.10
CA LEU A 57 13.99 -2.52 4.20
C LEU A 57 15.24 -2.26 5.05
N GLU A 58 16.35 -2.08 4.36
CA GLU A 58 17.56 -1.55 5.00
C GLU A 58 17.43 -0.03 5.15
N GLU A 59 18.04 0.53 6.20
CA GLU A 59 17.98 1.98 6.46
C GLU A 59 18.54 2.80 5.29
N SER A 60 19.64 2.36 4.68
CA SER A 60 20.24 2.99 3.51
C SER A 60 19.30 3.04 2.30
N PHE A 61 18.50 1.98 2.11
CA PHE A 61 17.48 1.95 1.06
C PHE A 61 16.37 2.96 1.34
N ILE A 62 15.88 3.02 2.59
CA ILE A 62 14.86 4.00 3.00
C ILE A 62 15.37 5.42 2.77
N ASP A 63 16.62 5.71 3.15
CA ASP A 63 17.26 7.02 2.97
C ASP A 63 17.35 7.41 1.48
N SER A 64 17.54 6.45 0.58
CA SER A 64 17.62 6.67 -0.86
C SER A 64 16.27 6.95 -1.53
N LEU A 65 15.15 6.69 -0.84
CA LEU A 65 13.82 6.91 -1.42
C LEU A 65 13.52 8.40 -1.60
N PRO A 66 12.87 8.80 -2.70
CA PRO A 66 12.59 10.20 -3.01
C PRO A 66 11.59 10.83 -2.03
N ASP A 67 11.78 12.10 -1.69
CA ASP A 67 10.84 12.88 -0.88
C ASP A 67 9.77 13.62 -1.71
N ASP A 68 9.87 13.60 -3.03
CA ASP A 68 8.92 14.19 -3.97
C ASP A 68 7.88 13.18 -4.50
N HIS A 69 7.83 11.98 -3.92
CA HIS A 69 6.86 10.92 -4.19
C HIS A 69 6.03 10.61 -2.94
N ILE A 70 4.83 10.10 -3.15
CA ILE A 70 4.08 9.39 -2.11
C ILE A 70 4.69 7.99 -2.01
N LEU A 71 5.13 7.60 -0.83
CA LEU A 71 5.70 6.27 -0.61
C LEU A 71 4.62 5.31 -0.13
N VAL A 72 4.42 4.21 -0.81
CA VAL A 72 3.47 3.15 -0.43
C VAL A 72 4.21 1.85 -0.23
N PHE A 73 4.11 1.29 0.95
CA PHE A 73 4.72 0.01 1.31
C PHE A 73 3.66 -1.07 1.44
N LEU A 74 3.90 -2.22 0.81
CA LEU A 74 3.00 -3.36 0.81
C LEU A 74 3.70 -4.58 1.37
N ASP A 75 3.09 -5.21 2.38
CA ASP A 75 3.57 -6.44 3.04
C ASP A 75 4.95 -6.29 3.71
N LEU A 76 5.27 -5.10 4.15
CA LEU A 76 6.48 -4.77 4.89
C LEU A 76 6.36 -3.39 5.52
N ALA A 77 7.36 -3.00 6.29
CA ALA A 77 7.53 -1.71 6.95
C ALA A 77 6.97 -1.58 8.36
N SER A 78 6.18 -2.52 8.88
CA SER A 78 5.70 -2.48 10.28
C SER A 78 6.85 -2.36 11.30
N GLY A 79 8.02 -2.95 11.01
CA GLY A 79 9.23 -2.88 11.85
C GLY A 79 10.12 -1.66 11.58
N SER A 80 9.82 -0.80 10.60
CA SER A 80 10.70 0.28 10.14
C SER A 80 10.16 1.68 10.41
N LEU A 81 9.11 1.81 11.23
CA LEU A 81 8.40 3.07 11.45
C LEU A 81 9.32 4.17 11.99
N ASN A 82 10.22 3.84 12.92
CA ASN A 82 11.17 4.80 13.51
C ASN A 82 12.15 5.38 12.48
N HIS A 83 12.48 4.63 11.42
CA HIS A 83 13.32 5.15 10.36
C HIS A 83 12.49 5.93 9.33
N LEU A 84 11.32 5.40 8.95
CA LEU A 84 10.40 6.03 7.99
C LEU A 84 9.86 7.38 8.46
N LYS A 85 9.74 7.62 9.77
CA LYS A 85 9.32 8.94 10.30
C LYS A 85 10.23 10.10 9.89
N LYS A 86 11.49 9.80 9.51
CA LYS A 86 12.47 10.81 9.07
C LYS A 86 12.20 11.29 7.63
N LYS A 87 11.38 10.58 6.85
CA LYS A 87 11.02 10.99 5.50
C LYS A 87 10.16 12.25 5.50
N LYS A 88 10.44 13.16 4.57
CA LYS A 88 9.73 14.45 4.43
C LYS A 88 8.49 14.34 3.55
N THR A 89 8.02 13.15 3.28
CA THR A 89 6.83 12.89 2.46
C THR A 89 5.85 12.00 3.21
N SER A 90 4.64 11.91 2.68
CA SER A 90 3.62 11.01 3.20
C SER A 90 3.97 9.56 2.89
N VAL A 91 3.88 8.72 3.90
CA VAL A 91 4.12 7.27 3.83
C VAL A 91 2.82 6.55 4.12
N LEU A 92 2.43 5.64 3.24
CA LEU A 92 1.28 4.76 3.42
C LEU A 92 1.76 3.32 3.50
N ILE A 93 1.21 2.56 4.43
CA ILE A 93 1.59 1.16 4.67
C ILE A 93 0.34 0.30 4.70
N LEU A 94 0.32 -0.78 3.90
CA LEU A 94 -0.65 -1.87 3.97
C LEU A 94 0.11 -3.13 4.33
N ASP A 95 0.04 -3.54 5.59
CA ASP A 95 0.87 -4.60 6.15
C ASP A 95 0.11 -5.34 7.26
N HIS A 96 0.43 -6.61 7.49
CA HIS A 96 -0.21 -7.45 8.49
C HIS A 96 0.73 -7.91 9.62
N HIS A 97 1.98 -7.53 9.54
CA HIS A 97 2.96 -7.85 10.59
C HIS A 97 2.69 -7.07 11.87
N GLU A 98 3.16 -7.58 12.99
CA GLU A 98 2.97 -6.95 14.30
C GLU A 98 3.60 -5.54 14.33
N VAL A 99 2.89 -4.60 14.96
CA VAL A 99 3.33 -3.21 15.11
C VAL A 99 3.74 -2.99 16.57
N ILE A 100 5.05 -2.84 16.79
CA ILE A 100 5.62 -2.64 18.14
C ILE A 100 5.90 -1.16 18.41
N GLN A 101 6.08 -0.37 17.35
CA GLN A 101 6.46 1.05 17.44
C GLN A 101 5.22 1.94 17.37
N ASP A 102 5.32 3.13 17.96
CA ASP A 102 4.29 4.16 17.80
C ASP A 102 4.20 4.62 16.35
N LEU A 103 2.96 4.90 15.89
CA LEU A 103 2.70 5.35 14.53
C LEU A 103 3.06 6.83 14.36
N PRO A 104 4.08 7.19 13.56
CA PRO A 104 4.46 8.59 13.31
C PRO A 104 3.39 9.37 12.53
N GLU A 105 3.37 10.69 12.68
CA GLU A 105 2.38 11.57 12.05
C GLU A 105 2.40 11.55 10.52
N ASN A 106 3.58 11.36 9.91
CA ASN A 106 3.73 11.30 8.45
C ASN A 106 3.38 9.93 7.86
N ILE A 107 3.01 8.95 8.71
CA ILE A 107 2.69 7.59 8.31
C ILE A 107 1.20 7.29 8.52
N SER A 108 0.54 6.86 7.46
CA SER A 108 -0.81 6.30 7.52
C SER A 108 -0.75 4.80 7.26
N MET A 109 -1.30 4.00 8.16
CA MET A 109 -1.15 2.55 8.12
C MET A 109 -2.48 1.83 8.19
N LEU A 110 -2.69 0.89 7.26
CA LEU A 110 -3.75 -0.12 7.33
C LEU A 110 -3.13 -1.42 7.81
N ASN A 111 -3.46 -1.80 9.04
CA ASN A 111 -2.92 -3.00 9.66
C ASN A 111 -3.96 -3.62 10.60
N PRO A 112 -4.26 -4.93 10.47
CA PRO A 112 -5.27 -5.60 11.31
C PRO A 112 -5.01 -5.48 12.80
N HIS A 113 -3.74 -5.47 13.25
CA HIS A 113 -3.39 -5.30 14.66
C HIS A 113 -3.82 -3.92 15.20
N LEU A 114 -3.64 -2.85 14.41
CA LEU A 114 -4.07 -1.50 14.79
C LEU A 114 -5.59 -1.34 14.74
N GLU A 115 -6.23 -1.98 13.77
CA GLU A 115 -7.69 -1.96 13.59
C GLU A 115 -8.43 -2.91 14.55
N LYS A 116 -7.69 -3.73 15.31
CA LYS A 116 -8.23 -4.75 16.25
C LYS A 116 -9.24 -5.68 15.57
N THR A 117 -8.89 -6.11 14.38
CA THR A 117 -9.70 -7.05 13.57
C THR A 117 -8.98 -8.39 13.42
N GLU A 118 -9.64 -9.35 12.79
CA GLU A 118 -9.02 -10.61 12.39
C GLU A 118 -7.79 -10.34 11.51
N ILE A 119 -6.72 -11.11 11.74
CA ILE A 119 -5.48 -10.98 10.96
C ILE A 119 -5.70 -11.58 9.58
N ILE A 120 -5.56 -10.75 8.58
CA ILE A 120 -5.64 -11.13 7.16
C ILE A 120 -4.34 -10.76 6.47
N SER A 121 -4.04 -11.41 5.33
CA SER A 121 -2.82 -11.16 4.57
C SER A 121 -2.78 -9.74 3.99
N SER A 122 -1.60 -9.27 3.64
CA SER A 122 -1.42 -7.97 2.97
C SER A 122 -2.11 -7.96 1.61
N ALA A 123 -2.15 -9.08 0.89
CA ALA A 123 -2.91 -9.21 -0.36
C ALA A 123 -4.42 -9.00 -0.14
N ALA A 124 -4.97 -9.53 0.97
CA ALA A 124 -6.37 -9.30 1.32
C ALA A 124 -6.64 -7.82 1.66
N LEU A 125 -5.73 -7.14 2.36
CA LEU A 125 -5.82 -5.70 2.61
C LEU A 125 -5.83 -4.91 1.30
N CYS A 126 -4.93 -5.24 0.37
CA CYS A 126 -4.87 -4.61 -0.95
C CYS A 126 -6.14 -4.87 -1.77
N TYR A 127 -6.72 -6.07 -1.67
CA TYR A 127 -7.99 -6.40 -2.31
C TYR A 127 -9.15 -5.54 -1.76
N LEU A 128 -9.26 -5.42 -0.45
CA LEU A 128 -10.28 -4.58 0.18
C LEU A 128 -10.13 -3.11 -0.22
N PHE A 129 -8.90 -2.62 -0.28
CA PHE A 129 -8.58 -1.29 -0.78
C PHE A 129 -9.02 -1.11 -2.24
N ALA A 130 -8.63 -2.03 -3.13
CA ALA A 130 -8.99 -1.99 -4.55
C ALA A 130 -10.51 -2.05 -4.79
N LYS A 131 -11.21 -2.90 -4.05
CA LYS A 131 -12.67 -3.03 -4.11
C LYS A 131 -13.38 -1.73 -3.66
N THR A 132 -12.81 -1.02 -2.70
CA THR A 132 -13.40 0.23 -2.19
C THR A 132 -13.25 1.38 -3.18
N ILE A 133 -12.17 1.41 -3.97
CA ILE A 133 -11.98 2.42 -5.04
C ILE A 133 -12.99 2.21 -6.18
N SER A 134 -13.23 0.96 -6.57
CA SER A 134 -14.10 0.61 -7.70
C SER A 134 -15.13 -0.43 -7.26
N PRO A 135 -16.25 0.00 -6.67
CA PRO A 135 -17.31 -0.92 -6.26
C PRO A 135 -17.90 -1.73 -7.44
N GLU A 136 -17.76 -1.24 -8.68
CA GLU A 136 -18.26 -1.88 -9.90
C GLU A 136 -17.35 -2.99 -10.48
N SER A 137 -16.23 -3.29 -9.84
CA SER A 137 -15.31 -4.35 -10.29
C SER A 137 -15.77 -5.78 -9.95
N GLU A 138 -17.04 -5.98 -9.66
CA GLU A 138 -17.72 -7.28 -9.72
C GLU A 138 -18.09 -7.65 -11.17
N GLU A 139 -17.21 -7.36 -12.16
CA GLU A 139 -17.34 -8.00 -13.46
C GLU A 139 -17.00 -9.50 -13.31
N PRO A 140 -17.88 -10.40 -13.80
CA PRO A 140 -17.63 -11.83 -13.67
C PRO A 140 -16.30 -12.19 -14.32
N HIS A 141 -15.53 -13.04 -13.64
CA HIS A 141 -14.19 -13.50 -14.01
C HIS A 141 -14.02 -13.98 -15.47
N SER A 142 -15.12 -14.24 -16.18
CA SER A 142 -15.15 -14.69 -17.57
C SER A 142 -14.60 -13.69 -18.60
N LYS A 143 -14.57 -12.38 -18.27
CA LYS A 143 -14.02 -11.36 -19.17
C LYS A 143 -12.53 -11.02 -18.94
N LEU A 144 -11.95 -11.49 -17.82
CA LEU A 144 -10.55 -11.19 -17.47
C LEU A 144 -9.52 -12.01 -18.25
N TRP A 145 -9.92 -13.13 -18.82
CA TRP A 145 -8.96 -14.10 -19.39
C TRP A 145 -8.97 -14.20 -20.90
N GLY A 146 -9.78 -13.43 -21.61
CA GLY A 146 -9.71 -13.38 -23.08
C GLY A 146 -9.73 -14.76 -23.78
N ILE A 147 -10.28 -15.78 -23.13
CA ILE A 147 -10.44 -17.11 -23.71
C ILE A 147 -11.66 -17.03 -24.61
N ARG A 148 -11.39 -16.97 -25.91
CA ARG A 148 -12.38 -17.19 -26.96
C ARG A 148 -12.59 -18.68 -27.14
#